data_d3bee3ac80549a99e4200306ee6b8a10
#
_entry.id   d3bee3ac80549a99e4200306ee6b8a10
#
_cell.length_a   1.000
_cell.length_b   1.000
_cell.length_c   1.000
_cell.angle_alpha   90.00
_cell.angle_beta   90.00
_cell.angle_gamma   90.00
#
_symmetry.space_group_name_H-M   'P 1'
#
loop_
_entity.id
_entity.type
_entity.pdbx_description
1 polymer ?
#
loop_
_entity_poly.entity_id
_entity_poly.type
_entity_poly.pdbx_seq_one_letter_code
_entity_poly.pdbx_strand_id
1 'polypeptide(L)'
;MLGRRALALSLILSLFTLPLMAQTSGRDEEIRDRIRKEGMEHSQIMKTMHMLADVYGPRLTGSPNHKRAAEWAIKQMQQWGFENGHLEPWDFKHPGWLNERLTAHIISPVKDALVCEVLAWTPSTPGVVQARAYQLVLPEKPTQLQLDEAFAKEKVNVRGRIVLAGKHQFVKIDLAPPPKRLDDKQAERRFDPDARPSPSPSPAARRS
;
A
#
# COMPACT_ATOMS: atom_id res chain seq x y z
N MET A 1 25.67 63.89 33.23
CA MET A 1 24.64 63.08 33.89
C MET A 1 23.72 62.30 32.92
N LEU A 2 23.68 62.59 31.64
CA LEU A 2 22.82 61.88 30.65
C LEU A 2 23.33 60.46 30.32
N GLY A 3 24.63 60.19 30.28
CA GLY A 3 25.15 58.88 29.89
C GLY A 3 24.83 57.73 30.85
N ARG A 4 24.74 57.98 32.15
CA ARG A 4 24.43 56.95 33.17
C ARG A 4 22.95 56.54 33.18
N ARG A 5 22.05 57.46 32.75
CA ARG A 5 20.62 57.17 32.63
C ARG A 5 20.28 56.36 31.37
N ALA A 6 21.00 56.61 30.28
CA ALA A 6 20.85 55.84 29.02
C ALA A 6 21.36 54.41 29.15
N LEU A 7 22.45 54.17 29.89
CA LEU A 7 22.98 52.84 30.17
C LEU A 7 22.03 52.01 31.08
N ALA A 8 21.41 52.66 32.07
CA ALA A 8 20.42 52.00 32.96
C ALA A 8 19.14 51.60 32.21
N LEU A 9 18.66 52.44 31.28
CA LEU A 9 17.49 52.14 30.46
C LEU A 9 17.78 50.97 29.45
N SER A 10 18.98 50.94 28.86
CA SER A 10 19.38 49.85 27.96
C SER A 10 19.50 48.50 28.69
N LEU A 11 19.99 48.51 29.94
CA LEU A 11 20.10 47.28 30.74
C LEU A 11 18.72 46.73 31.19
N ILE A 12 17.78 47.61 31.45
CA ILE A 12 16.41 47.23 31.83
C ILE A 12 15.65 46.66 30.63
N LEU A 13 15.84 47.18 29.44
CA LEU A 13 15.20 46.71 28.22
C LEU A 13 15.73 45.34 27.79
N SER A 14 17.00 45.01 28.02
CA SER A 14 17.60 43.71 27.71
C SER A 14 17.16 42.59 28.67
N LEU A 15 16.79 42.93 29.92
CA LEU A 15 16.25 41.95 30.89
C LEU A 15 14.81 41.53 30.61
N PHE A 16 14.04 42.31 29.84
CA PHE A 16 12.63 41.98 29.51
C PHE A 16 12.50 41.06 28.29
N THR A 17 13.52 40.87 27.48
CA THR A 17 13.48 40.05 26.29
C THR A 17 13.90 38.58 26.48
N LEU A 18 14.57 38.26 27.59
CA LEU A 18 15.07 36.92 27.90
C LEU A 18 13.98 35.87 28.29
N PRO A 19 12.87 36.20 28.94
CA PRO A 19 11.89 35.17 29.31
C PRO A 19 10.99 34.72 28.15
N LEU A 20 10.90 35.46 27.04
CA LEU A 20 9.99 35.11 25.95
C LEU A 20 10.49 33.92 25.11
N MET A 21 11.81 33.77 24.96
CA MET A 21 12.40 32.66 24.21
C MET A 21 12.40 31.32 25.00
N ALA A 22 12.48 31.41 26.33
CA ALA A 22 12.45 30.22 27.19
C ALA A 22 11.03 29.61 27.31
N GLN A 23 9.98 30.41 27.18
CA GLN A 23 8.59 29.95 27.23
C GLN A 23 8.16 29.21 25.95
N THR A 24 8.70 29.55 24.79
CA THR A 24 8.41 28.85 23.53
C THR A 24 9.01 27.45 23.51
N SER A 25 10.25 27.26 23.99
CA SER A 25 10.90 25.95 24.01
C SER A 25 10.21 24.96 24.97
N GLY A 26 9.78 25.39 26.13
CA GLY A 26 9.05 24.55 27.10
C GLY A 26 7.68 24.12 26.59
N ARG A 27 6.97 25.03 25.93
CA ARG A 27 5.65 24.73 25.31
C ARG A 27 5.76 23.74 24.16
N ASP A 28 6.79 23.86 23.33
CA ASP A 28 7.01 22.94 22.22
C ASP A 28 7.38 21.53 22.72
N GLU A 29 8.09 21.44 23.82
CA GLU A 29 8.44 20.17 24.47
C GLU A 29 7.21 19.49 25.07
N GLU A 30 6.37 20.23 25.76
CA GLU A 30 5.08 19.74 26.28
C GLU A 30 4.16 19.23 25.15
N ILE A 31 4.06 19.96 24.03
CA ILE A 31 3.27 19.54 22.86
C ILE A 31 3.83 18.25 22.28
N ARG A 32 5.16 18.14 22.12
CA ARG A 32 5.81 16.91 21.61
C ARG A 32 5.55 15.70 22.50
N ASP A 33 5.61 15.90 23.83
CA ASP A 33 5.34 14.82 24.77
C ASP A 33 3.88 14.38 24.75
N ARG A 34 2.96 15.31 24.61
CA ARG A 34 1.53 15.01 24.43
C ARG A 34 1.29 14.23 23.13
N ILE A 35 1.90 14.63 22.02
CA ILE A 35 1.79 13.91 20.73
C ILE A 35 2.36 12.49 20.87
N ARG A 36 3.54 12.35 21.50
CA ARG A 36 4.15 11.04 21.73
C ARG A 36 3.28 10.16 22.61
N LYS A 37 2.77 10.69 23.71
CA LYS A 37 1.89 9.97 24.63
C LYS A 37 0.61 9.51 23.93
N GLU A 38 -0.06 10.39 23.20
CA GLU A 38 -1.25 10.03 22.43
C GLU A 38 -0.96 8.94 21.40
N GLY A 39 0.15 9.04 20.66
CA GLY A 39 0.55 8.03 19.68
C GLY A 39 0.91 6.68 20.28
N MET A 40 1.47 6.63 21.48
CA MET A 40 1.89 5.38 22.14
C MET A 40 0.80 4.73 22.97
N GLU A 41 -0.02 5.51 23.68
CA GLU A 41 -1.01 5.00 24.61
C GLU A 41 -2.42 4.90 24.02
N HIS A 42 -2.78 5.79 23.07
CA HIS A 42 -4.11 5.87 22.46
C HIS A 42 -4.10 5.72 20.95
N SER A 43 -3.10 5.03 20.40
CA SER A 43 -2.94 4.88 18.96
C SER A 43 -4.19 4.30 18.28
N GLN A 44 -4.68 4.99 17.25
CA GLN A 44 -5.80 4.56 16.41
C GLN A 44 -5.35 3.82 15.14
N ILE A 45 -4.04 3.56 15.00
CA ILE A 45 -3.49 3.03 13.74
C ILE A 45 -4.10 1.68 13.36
N MET A 46 -4.26 0.77 14.33
CA MET A 46 -4.82 -0.56 14.06
C MET A 46 -6.30 -0.47 13.69
N LYS A 47 -7.07 0.41 14.32
CA LYS A 47 -8.47 0.67 13.96
C LYS A 47 -8.57 1.27 12.56
N THR A 48 -7.72 2.24 12.24
CA THR A 48 -7.67 2.86 10.90
C THR A 48 -7.27 1.83 9.84
N MET A 49 -6.27 1.00 10.12
CA MET A 49 -5.87 -0.10 9.23
C MET A 49 -7.02 -1.09 8.98
N HIS A 50 -7.71 -1.51 10.04
CA HIS A 50 -8.86 -2.40 9.93
C HIS A 50 -9.96 -1.78 9.05
N MET A 51 -10.32 -0.54 9.30
CA MET A 51 -11.34 0.14 8.50
C MET A 51 -10.94 0.23 7.03
N LEU A 52 -9.72 0.63 6.73
CA LEU A 52 -9.27 0.80 5.35
C LEU A 52 -8.96 -0.51 4.64
N ALA A 53 -8.37 -1.50 5.32
CA ALA A 53 -7.96 -2.76 4.71
C ALA A 53 -9.11 -3.78 4.65
N ASP A 54 -9.85 -3.97 5.75
CA ASP A 54 -10.81 -5.06 5.88
C ASP A 54 -12.24 -4.59 5.57
N VAL A 55 -12.68 -3.46 6.15
CA VAL A 55 -14.07 -3.01 5.99
C VAL A 55 -14.33 -2.45 4.60
N TYR A 56 -13.45 -1.59 4.09
CA TYR A 56 -13.59 -1.02 2.75
C TYR A 56 -12.87 -1.86 1.68
N GLY A 57 -11.91 -2.70 2.06
CA GLY A 57 -11.22 -3.61 1.19
C GLY A 57 -10.44 -2.92 0.06
N PRO A 58 -10.32 -3.55 -1.11
CA PRO A 58 -9.61 -2.99 -2.26
C PRO A 58 -10.20 -1.63 -2.70
N ARG A 59 -9.35 -0.60 -2.75
CA ARG A 59 -9.73 0.78 -3.06
C ARG A 59 -9.12 1.25 -4.37
N LEU A 60 -9.44 0.54 -5.44
CA LEU A 60 -9.01 0.95 -6.77
C LEU A 60 -9.61 2.31 -7.12
N THR A 61 -8.82 3.14 -7.81
CA THR A 61 -9.25 4.48 -8.24
C THR A 61 -10.56 4.42 -8.99
N GLY A 62 -11.51 5.29 -8.64
CA GLY A 62 -12.84 5.33 -9.23
C GLY A 62 -13.79 4.22 -8.78
N SER A 63 -13.36 3.29 -7.91
CA SER A 63 -14.26 2.25 -7.39
C SER A 63 -15.21 2.77 -6.31
N PRO A 64 -16.38 2.14 -6.11
CA PRO A 64 -17.28 2.46 -5.01
C PRO A 64 -16.60 2.33 -3.63
N ASN A 65 -15.70 1.37 -3.45
CA ASN A 65 -14.96 1.19 -2.21
C ASN A 65 -14.01 2.36 -1.94
N HIS A 66 -13.33 2.87 -2.99
CA HIS A 66 -12.49 4.06 -2.88
C HIS A 66 -13.29 5.27 -2.39
N LYS A 67 -14.44 5.54 -2.99
CA LYS A 67 -15.32 6.64 -2.58
C LYS A 67 -15.76 6.49 -1.12
N ARG A 68 -16.28 5.32 -0.73
CA ARG A 68 -16.76 5.07 0.65
C ARG A 68 -15.63 5.22 1.69
N ALA A 69 -14.43 4.74 1.37
CA ALA A 69 -13.26 4.88 2.25
C ALA A 69 -12.84 6.35 2.41
N ALA A 70 -12.87 7.13 1.32
CA ALA A 70 -12.56 8.55 1.36
C ALA A 70 -13.60 9.35 2.18
N GLU A 71 -14.89 9.07 2.01
CA GLU A 71 -15.97 9.67 2.81
C GLU A 71 -15.85 9.32 4.31
N TRP A 72 -15.46 8.08 4.61
CA TRP A 72 -15.17 7.68 6.00
C TRP A 72 -13.96 8.43 6.57
N ALA A 73 -12.89 8.56 5.79
CA ALA A 73 -11.68 9.27 6.21
C ALA A 73 -11.96 10.74 6.54
N ILE A 74 -12.79 11.42 5.73
CA ILE A 74 -13.23 12.79 6.00
C ILE A 74 -13.96 12.86 7.35
N LYS A 75 -14.94 11.97 7.57
CA LYS A 75 -15.68 11.93 8.84
C LYS A 75 -14.76 11.67 10.04
N GLN A 76 -13.78 10.77 9.87
CA GLN A 76 -12.82 10.47 10.93
C GLN A 76 -11.91 11.67 11.23
N MET A 77 -11.43 12.37 10.20
CA MET A 77 -10.63 13.59 10.38
C MET A 77 -11.44 14.71 11.07
N GLN A 78 -12.71 14.88 10.72
CA GLN A 78 -13.60 15.84 11.38
C GLN A 78 -13.77 15.51 12.87
N GLN A 79 -13.88 14.22 13.24
CA GLN A 79 -13.91 13.79 14.65
C GLN A 79 -12.61 14.12 15.39
N TRP A 80 -11.49 14.21 14.70
CA TRP A 80 -10.21 14.63 15.25
C TRP A 80 -10.02 16.15 15.28
N GLY A 81 -11.04 16.92 14.87
CA GLY A 81 -11.02 18.38 14.92
C GLY A 81 -10.50 19.05 13.65
N PHE A 82 -10.29 18.30 12.56
CA PHE A 82 -9.99 18.92 11.27
C PHE A 82 -11.25 19.53 10.65
N GLU A 83 -11.10 20.70 10.06
CA GLU A 83 -12.16 21.44 9.41
C GLU A 83 -12.04 21.34 7.89
N ASN A 84 -13.12 21.67 7.18
CA ASN A 84 -13.17 21.78 5.73
C ASN A 84 -12.75 20.49 4.97
N GLY A 85 -12.99 19.30 5.55
CA GLY A 85 -12.75 18.03 4.85
C GLY A 85 -13.73 17.84 3.69
N HIS A 86 -13.24 17.69 2.47
CA HIS A 86 -14.06 17.50 1.26
C HIS A 86 -13.33 16.60 0.25
N LEU A 87 -14.07 16.08 -0.73
CA LEU A 87 -13.52 15.32 -1.84
C LEU A 87 -13.27 16.27 -3.02
N GLU A 88 -12.09 16.19 -3.60
CA GLU A 88 -11.74 16.86 -4.83
C GLU A 88 -11.80 15.87 -6.00
N PRO A 89 -12.82 15.93 -6.86
CA PRO A 89 -12.94 15.04 -8.00
C PRO A 89 -11.91 15.38 -9.07
N TRP A 90 -11.29 14.37 -9.64
CA TRP A 90 -10.42 14.51 -10.81
C TRP A 90 -10.72 13.42 -11.83
N ASP A 91 -10.47 13.71 -13.10
CA ASP A 91 -10.72 12.76 -14.17
C ASP A 91 -9.58 11.76 -14.31
N PHE A 92 -9.85 10.54 -13.89
CA PHE A 92 -8.93 9.40 -13.96
C PHE A 92 -8.73 8.87 -15.39
N LYS A 93 -9.56 9.30 -16.36
CA LYS A 93 -9.56 8.84 -17.76
C LYS A 93 -9.85 7.34 -17.94
N HIS A 94 -10.37 6.71 -16.92
CA HIS A 94 -10.70 5.29 -16.89
C HIS A 94 -11.98 5.04 -16.07
N PRO A 95 -12.83 4.07 -16.43
CA PRO A 95 -13.95 3.68 -15.58
C PRO A 95 -13.42 3.06 -14.28
N GLY A 96 -14.14 3.27 -13.19
CA GLY A 96 -13.90 2.54 -11.94
C GLY A 96 -14.17 1.05 -12.12
N TRP A 97 -13.55 0.23 -11.29
CA TRP A 97 -13.70 -1.23 -11.34
C TRP A 97 -13.85 -1.81 -9.93
N LEU A 98 -14.70 -2.82 -9.80
CA LEU A 98 -14.91 -3.55 -8.57
C LEU A 98 -15.11 -5.03 -8.89
N ASN A 99 -14.40 -5.91 -8.17
CA ASN A 99 -14.69 -7.33 -8.20
C ASN A 99 -15.90 -7.63 -7.29
N GLU A 100 -16.98 -8.12 -7.87
CA GLU A 100 -18.14 -8.53 -7.10
C GLU A 100 -18.07 -10.02 -6.71
N ARG A 101 -17.68 -10.87 -7.64
CA ARG A 101 -17.56 -12.31 -7.42
C ARG A 101 -16.71 -12.97 -8.49
N LEU A 102 -15.87 -13.91 -8.07
CA LEU A 102 -15.20 -14.88 -8.93
C LEU A 102 -15.42 -16.28 -8.37
N THR A 103 -15.81 -17.22 -9.24
CA THR A 103 -15.81 -18.65 -8.95
C THR A 103 -15.19 -19.40 -10.10
N ALA A 104 -14.31 -20.34 -9.81
CA ALA A 104 -13.69 -21.19 -10.83
C ALA A 104 -13.55 -22.62 -10.29
N HIS A 105 -13.85 -23.61 -11.15
CA HIS A 105 -13.82 -25.01 -10.79
C HIS A 105 -13.22 -25.85 -11.89
N ILE A 106 -12.48 -26.89 -11.51
CA ILE A 106 -12.17 -28.02 -12.37
C ILE A 106 -13.37 -28.97 -12.33
N ILE A 107 -13.89 -29.34 -13.48
CA ILE A 107 -15.04 -30.27 -13.56
C ILE A 107 -14.66 -31.69 -14.03
N SER A 108 -13.48 -31.83 -14.65
CA SER A 108 -12.91 -33.08 -15.14
C SER A 108 -11.40 -32.95 -15.27
N PRO A 109 -10.60 -33.98 -15.02
CA PRO A 109 -10.97 -35.36 -14.62
C PRO A 109 -11.42 -35.48 -13.16
N VAL A 110 -11.04 -34.53 -12.28
CA VAL A 110 -11.44 -34.53 -10.87
C VAL A 110 -12.12 -33.20 -10.58
N LYS A 111 -13.23 -33.23 -9.86
CA LYS A 111 -13.92 -32.01 -9.45
C LYS A 111 -13.18 -31.34 -8.31
N ASP A 112 -12.80 -30.07 -8.50
CA ASP A 112 -12.11 -29.29 -7.50
C ASP A 112 -12.41 -27.80 -7.64
N ALA A 113 -12.29 -27.04 -6.55
CA ALA A 113 -12.44 -25.60 -6.54
C ALA A 113 -11.06 -24.94 -6.72
N LEU A 114 -10.97 -23.97 -7.62
CA LEU A 114 -9.74 -23.21 -7.80
C LEU A 114 -9.73 -21.99 -6.90
N VAL A 115 -8.64 -21.81 -6.18
CA VAL A 115 -8.35 -20.56 -5.45
C VAL A 115 -7.68 -19.60 -6.45
N CYS A 116 -8.41 -18.54 -6.80
CA CYS A 116 -7.95 -17.58 -7.79
C CYS A 116 -8.47 -16.17 -7.49
N GLU A 117 -7.82 -15.18 -8.05
CA GLU A 117 -8.20 -13.77 -7.94
C GLU A 117 -8.41 -13.17 -9.32
N VAL A 118 -9.30 -12.18 -9.39
CA VAL A 118 -9.56 -11.42 -10.62
C VAL A 118 -8.50 -10.34 -10.78
N LEU A 119 -7.93 -10.23 -11.96
CA LEU A 119 -7.09 -9.08 -12.30
C LEU A 119 -7.96 -7.83 -12.47
N ALA A 120 -7.52 -6.73 -11.88
CA ALA A 120 -8.24 -5.46 -11.98
C ALA A 120 -8.45 -5.03 -13.44
N TRP A 121 -9.57 -4.34 -13.67
CA TRP A 121 -10.03 -3.86 -14.98
C TRP A 121 -10.31 -4.93 -16.04
N THR A 122 -10.42 -6.19 -15.64
CA THR A 122 -10.93 -7.23 -16.55
C THR A 122 -12.44 -7.13 -16.67
N PRO A 123 -13.01 -7.40 -17.86
CA PRO A 123 -14.47 -7.42 -18.05
C PRO A 123 -15.11 -8.61 -17.35
N SER A 124 -16.40 -8.49 -17.05
CA SER A 124 -17.19 -9.63 -16.59
C SER A 124 -17.38 -10.67 -17.70
N THR A 125 -17.51 -11.94 -17.31
CA THR A 125 -17.96 -12.98 -18.24
C THR A 125 -19.45 -12.81 -18.53
N PRO A 126 -19.93 -13.14 -19.76
CA PRO A 126 -21.36 -13.05 -20.11
C PRO A 126 -22.25 -14.08 -19.40
N GLY A 127 -21.67 -14.87 -18.52
CA GLY A 127 -22.32 -15.92 -17.75
C GLY A 127 -21.33 -16.99 -17.36
N VAL A 128 -21.80 -18.21 -17.11
CA VAL A 128 -20.93 -19.34 -16.82
C VAL A 128 -20.17 -19.73 -18.10
N VAL A 129 -18.86 -19.71 -18.04
CA VAL A 129 -17.96 -20.15 -19.12
C VAL A 129 -17.41 -21.52 -18.77
N GLN A 130 -17.67 -22.51 -19.62
CA GLN A 130 -17.14 -23.87 -19.49
C GLN A 130 -16.41 -24.26 -20.75
N ALA A 131 -15.13 -24.60 -20.64
CA ALA A 131 -14.32 -25.05 -21.79
C ALA A 131 -13.16 -25.92 -21.30
N ARG A 132 -12.48 -26.58 -22.26
CA ARG A 132 -11.21 -27.26 -21.96
C ARG A 132 -10.13 -26.24 -21.67
N ALA A 133 -9.30 -26.51 -20.68
CA ALA A 133 -8.11 -25.72 -20.41
C ALA A 133 -7.02 -26.01 -21.47
N TYR A 134 -6.26 -24.96 -21.80
CA TYR A 134 -5.08 -25.05 -22.65
C TYR A 134 -3.95 -24.25 -22.03
N GLN A 135 -2.79 -24.89 -21.84
CA GLN A 135 -1.62 -24.19 -21.30
C GLN A 135 -0.84 -23.51 -22.43
N LEU A 136 -0.78 -22.21 -22.40
CA LEU A 136 0.00 -21.38 -23.31
C LEU A 136 1.32 -20.98 -22.65
N VAL A 137 2.43 -21.49 -23.15
CA VAL A 137 3.78 -21.12 -22.69
C VAL A 137 4.42 -20.22 -23.72
N LEU A 138 4.62 -18.96 -23.36
CA LEU A 138 5.30 -17.97 -24.21
C LEU A 138 6.81 -17.99 -23.95
N PRO A 139 7.64 -17.50 -24.90
CA PRO A 139 9.07 -17.33 -24.71
C PRO A 139 9.37 -16.40 -23.52
N GLU A 140 10.52 -16.60 -22.88
CA GLU A 140 10.96 -15.71 -21.80
C GLU A 140 11.48 -14.38 -22.39
N LYS A 141 10.97 -13.26 -21.87
CA LYS A 141 11.34 -11.90 -22.34
C LYS A 141 11.28 -11.75 -23.88
N PRO A 142 10.16 -12.09 -24.50
CA PRO A 142 10.06 -12.10 -25.95
C PRO A 142 10.14 -10.69 -26.54
N THR A 143 10.65 -10.59 -27.76
CA THR A 143 10.44 -9.41 -28.61
C THR A 143 9.00 -9.40 -29.13
N GLN A 144 8.53 -8.26 -29.64
CA GLN A 144 7.19 -8.17 -30.21
C GLN A 144 7.01 -9.17 -31.39
N LEU A 145 8.00 -9.31 -32.25
CA LEU A 145 7.97 -10.26 -33.34
C LEU A 145 7.79 -11.72 -32.87
N GLN A 146 8.55 -12.11 -31.85
CA GLN A 146 8.43 -13.47 -31.26
C GLN A 146 7.07 -13.70 -30.58
N LEU A 147 6.45 -12.66 -30.01
CA LEU A 147 5.08 -12.75 -29.48
C LEU A 147 4.08 -12.96 -30.64
N ASP A 148 4.17 -12.18 -31.66
CA ASP A 148 3.27 -12.24 -32.84
C ASP A 148 3.34 -13.61 -33.50
N GLU A 149 4.55 -14.15 -33.71
CA GLU A 149 4.76 -15.50 -34.20
C GLU A 149 4.18 -16.59 -33.29
N ALA A 150 4.40 -16.47 -31.96
CA ALA A 150 3.87 -17.42 -31.00
C ALA A 150 2.33 -17.40 -31.00
N PHE A 151 1.71 -16.22 -31.01
CA PHE A 151 0.26 -16.09 -31.06
C PHE A 151 -0.32 -16.58 -32.38
N ALA A 152 0.34 -16.32 -33.53
CA ALA A 152 -0.09 -16.82 -34.82
C ALA A 152 -0.10 -18.35 -34.84
N LYS A 153 0.94 -18.99 -34.31
CA LYS A 153 1.06 -20.44 -34.20
C LYS A 153 0.00 -21.07 -33.30
N GLU A 154 -0.27 -20.43 -32.14
CA GLU A 154 -1.15 -20.98 -31.13
C GLU A 154 -2.63 -20.60 -31.32
N LYS A 155 -2.95 -19.75 -32.28
CA LYS A 155 -4.30 -19.22 -32.52
C LYS A 155 -5.38 -20.32 -32.68
N VAL A 156 -5.04 -21.41 -33.37
CA VAL A 156 -5.98 -22.53 -33.55
C VAL A 156 -6.17 -23.33 -32.27
N ASN A 157 -5.10 -23.47 -31.47
CA ASN A 157 -5.08 -24.25 -30.26
C ASN A 157 -5.84 -23.57 -29.10
N VAL A 158 -5.84 -22.23 -29.02
CA VAL A 158 -6.48 -21.47 -27.96
C VAL A 158 -7.97 -21.19 -28.21
N ARG A 159 -8.40 -21.30 -29.47
CA ARG A 159 -9.79 -20.94 -29.83
C ARG A 159 -10.83 -21.81 -29.09
N GLY A 160 -11.75 -21.17 -28.39
CA GLY A 160 -12.82 -21.84 -27.62
C GLY A 160 -12.31 -22.56 -26.37
N ARG A 161 -11.15 -22.21 -25.85
CA ARG A 161 -10.56 -22.82 -24.65
C ARG A 161 -10.33 -21.78 -23.56
N ILE A 162 -10.23 -22.23 -22.30
CA ILE A 162 -9.74 -21.45 -21.19
C ILE A 162 -8.22 -21.52 -21.21
N VAL A 163 -7.56 -20.39 -21.45
CA VAL A 163 -6.10 -20.34 -21.61
C VAL A 163 -5.43 -20.09 -20.27
N LEU A 164 -4.55 -21.00 -19.89
CA LEU A 164 -3.66 -20.87 -18.74
C LEU A 164 -2.31 -20.33 -19.26
N ALA A 165 -2.04 -19.06 -19.04
CA ALA A 165 -0.82 -18.43 -19.51
C ALA A 165 0.35 -18.64 -18.54
N GLY A 166 1.48 -19.10 -19.07
CA GLY A 166 2.71 -19.30 -18.31
C GLY A 166 3.05 -20.75 -18.01
N LYS A 167 4.21 -20.93 -17.39
CA LYS A 167 4.70 -22.25 -16.96
C LYS A 167 4.05 -22.64 -15.65
N HIS A 168 3.81 -23.94 -15.45
CA HIS A 168 3.43 -24.48 -14.15
C HIS A 168 4.51 -24.12 -13.11
N GLN A 169 4.07 -23.62 -11.97
CA GLN A 169 4.93 -23.35 -10.82
C GLN A 169 4.52 -24.23 -9.66
N PHE A 170 5.49 -24.94 -9.13
CA PHE A 170 5.28 -25.69 -7.89
C PHE A 170 5.32 -24.71 -6.70
N VAL A 171 4.23 -24.61 -5.97
CA VAL A 171 4.16 -23.83 -4.74
C VAL A 171 4.49 -24.76 -3.58
N LYS A 172 5.67 -24.60 -2.98
CA LYS A 172 6.08 -25.36 -1.80
C LYS A 172 5.18 -25.01 -0.62
N ILE A 173 4.67 -26.02 0.05
CA ILE A 173 3.96 -25.83 1.32
C ILE A 173 5.02 -25.50 2.38
N ASP A 174 4.92 -24.30 2.95
CA ASP A 174 5.76 -23.87 4.06
C ASP A 174 4.94 -23.95 5.36
N LEU A 175 5.26 -24.96 6.17
CA LEU A 175 4.61 -25.17 7.47
C LEU A 175 5.25 -24.35 8.59
N ALA A 176 6.40 -23.74 8.34
CA ALA A 176 7.11 -22.86 9.27
C ALA A 176 7.48 -21.53 8.56
N PRO A 177 6.52 -20.68 8.26
CA PRO A 177 6.78 -19.45 7.56
C PRO A 177 7.73 -18.55 8.36
N PRO A 178 8.66 -17.86 7.69
CA PRO A 178 9.57 -16.95 8.38
C PRO A 178 8.76 -15.87 9.13
N PRO A 179 9.25 -15.38 10.25
CA PRO A 179 8.57 -14.34 11.01
C PRO A 179 8.32 -13.12 10.13
N LYS A 180 7.07 -12.64 10.11
CA LYS A 180 6.66 -11.45 9.31
C LYS A 180 7.27 -10.16 9.82
N ARG A 181 7.69 -10.14 11.07
CA ARG A 181 8.33 -9.00 11.73
C ARG A 181 9.85 -9.24 11.80
N LEU A 182 10.61 -8.23 11.48
CA LEU A 182 12.05 -8.25 11.74
C LEU A 182 12.27 -8.31 13.25
N ASP A 183 13.25 -9.11 13.70
CA ASP A 183 13.74 -9.02 15.08
C ASP A 183 14.45 -7.66 15.29
N ASP A 184 14.63 -7.29 16.56
CA ASP A 184 15.17 -5.97 16.89
C ASP A 184 16.58 -5.75 16.32
N LYS A 185 17.44 -6.80 16.31
CA LYS A 185 18.78 -6.73 15.74
C LYS A 185 18.77 -6.59 14.21
N GLN A 186 17.81 -7.23 13.54
CA GLN A 186 17.62 -7.10 12.09
C GLN A 186 17.07 -5.72 11.74
N ALA A 187 16.15 -5.21 12.56
CA ALA A 187 15.60 -3.87 12.40
C ALA A 187 16.70 -2.81 12.60
N GLU A 188 17.49 -2.93 13.66
CA GLU A 188 18.61 -2.03 13.94
C GLU A 188 19.60 -2.00 12.78
N ARG A 189 20.07 -3.16 12.28
CA ARG A 189 20.97 -3.22 11.11
C ARG A 189 20.36 -2.64 9.83
N ARG A 190 19.06 -2.82 9.63
CA ARG A 190 18.39 -2.37 8.41
C ARG A 190 18.17 -0.85 8.40
N PHE A 191 17.95 -0.26 9.56
CA PHE A 191 17.64 1.16 9.72
C PHE A 191 18.76 1.98 10.35
N ASP A 192 19.94 1.36 10.52
CA ASP A 192 21.16 2.06 10.93
C ASP A 192 21.58 3.04 9.83
N PRO A 193 21.59 4.35 10.09
CA PRO A 193 21.99 5.36 9.11
C PRO A 193 23.45 5.24 8.67
N ASP A 194 24.29 4.62 9.51
CA ASP A 194 25.72 4.42 9.25
C ASP A 194 26.02 3.02 8.63
N ALA A 195 25.02 2.17 8.52
CA ALA A 195 25.16 0.87 7.87
C ALA A 195 25.43 1.03 6.38
N ARG A 196 26.56 0.54 5.91
CA ARG A 196 26.80 0.43 4.46
C ARG A 196 25.70 -0.39 3.81
N PRO A 197 25.11 0.05 2.68
CA PRO A 197 24.08 -0.71 2.00
C PRO A 197 24.60 -2.11 1.70
N SER A 198 23.94 -3.11 2.27
CA SER A 198 24.23 -4.51 1.94
C SER A 198 24.01 -4.69 0.44
N PRO A 199 24.92 -5.35 -0.30
CA PRO A 199 24.68 -5.63 -1.70
C PRO A 199 23.36 -6.37 -1.83
N SER A 200 22.46 -5.83 -2.64
CA SER A 200 21.15 -6.45 -2.91
C SER A 200 21.38 -7.91 -3.30
N PRO A 201 20.65 -8.86 -2.72
CA PRO A 201 20.79 -10.26 -3.10
C PRO A 201 20.57 -10.37 -4.61
N SER A 202 21.55 -10.95 -5.30
CA SER A 202 21.49 -11.16 -6.75
C SER A 202 20.17 -11.84 -7.12
N PRO A 203 19.55 -11.49 -8.26
CA PRO A 203 18.31 -12.14 -8.73
C PRO A 203 18.39 -13.68 -8.79
N ALA A 204 19.59 -14.25 -8.84
CA ALA A 204 19.81 -15.68 -8.81
C ALA A 204 19.48 -16.33 -7.44
N ALA A 205 19.61 -15.60 -6.32
CA ALA A 205 19.29 -16.12 -4.98
C ALA A 205 17.80 -16.16 -4.64
N ARG A 206 16.94 -15.57 -5.49
CA ARG A 206 15.47 -15.64 -5.34
C ARG A 206 14.82 -16.82 -6.07
N ARG A 207 15.61 -17.70 -6.67
CA ARG A 207 15.12 -18.83 -7.48
C ARG A 207 15.45 -20.21 -6.89
N SER A 208 15.99 -20.29 -5.67
CA SER A 208 16.21 -21.56 -4.95
C SER A 208 15.09 -21.86 -3.97
#